data_1396796044a55519c1a6e035b8a3355c
#
_entry.id   1396796044a55519c1a6e035b8a3355c
#
_cell.length_a   1.000
_cell.length_b   1.000
_cell.length_c   1.000
_cell.angle_alpha   90.00
_cell.angle_beta   90.00
_cell.angle_gamma   90.00
#
_symmetry.space_group_name_H-M   'P 1'
#
loop_
_entity.id
_entity.type
_entity.pdbx_description
1 polymer ?
#
loop_
_entity_poly.entity_id
_entity_poly.type
_entity_poly.pdbx_seq_one_letter_code
_entity_poly.pdbx_strand_id
1 'polypeptide(L)'
;MRILWLNAGLLLPLDKGGKLRTWHLMRHIARRHDITYLSFEDPTSTAKDRDGMAEVCRELITIPRTDAGKGTLRFYAGAARYVVDAIPYAVAKYRSAAYRSRLEMLLRDRRFDTIVCDFLPPAVNLPDVLPCRSVLFTHNVEAEIWRRHAETAANAIARRLLAQQWRRMLRFEEAALAQFDRVLAVSDADRRTFERLYPGSLQAPIQVVRTGVDTTYFTPSAEPPRRAHLVFTGSMDWLPNEDAMTFFCRDVLPRIRETEPDVTLSIIGRSPTPAVQRLADDYAGVEVTGRVDDVRPHVRQGAVYIVPLRIGGGTRLKIFEAMAMGKAVVSTAIGAEGLPVTPGRDIAIADDPADFARAVVRLIRDDAARQALETRARQLVVERYDWSAVALDFEAGLAPAAHTERAHDAA
;
A
#
# COMPACT_ATOMS: atom_id res chain seq x y z
N MET A 1 -10.28 -20.19 -12.68
CA MET A 1 -11.51 -19.73 -12.00
C MET A 1 -12.09 -18.54 -12.74
N ARG A 2 -13.40 -18.34 -12.63
CA ARG A 2 -14.10 -17.12 -13.05
C ARG A 2 -14.30 -16.23 -11.82
N ILE A 3 -13.65 -15.09 -11.80
CA ILE A 3 -13.61 -14.19 -10.66
C ILE A 3 -14.40 -12.93 -10.98
N LEU A 4 -15.35 -12.57 -10.11
CA LEU A 4 -15.99 -11.26 -10.13
C LEU A 4 -15.25 -10.33 -9.16
N TRP A 5 -14.57 -9.31 -9.72
CA TRP A 5 -13.79 -8.35 -8.96
C TRP A 5 -14.57 -7.05 -8.80
N LEU A 6 -14.90 -6.68 -7.57
CA LEU A 6 -15.68 -5.49 -7.23
C LEU A 6 -14.74 -4.41 -6.69
N ASN A 7 -14.79 -3.21 -7.26
CA ASN A 7 -13.99 -2.08 -6.80
C ASN A 7 -14.80 -0.77 -6.80
N ALA A 8 -14.29 0.23 -6.09
CA ALA A 8 -14.86 1.56 -5.98
C ALA A 8 -14.52 2.50 -7.16
N GLY A 9 -13.68 2.07 -8.11
CA GLY A 9 -13.28 2.86 -9.27
C GLY A 9 -12.30 2.11 -10.18
N LEU A 10 -11.91 2.73 -11.29
CA LEU A 10 -10.88 2.21 -12.18
C LEU A 10 -9.50 2.23 -11.49
N LEU A 11 -8.67 1.26 -11.82
CA LEU A 11 -7.30 1.21 -11.30
C LEU A 11 -6.42 2.28 -11.95
N LEU A 12 -6.61 2.55 -13.22
CA LEU A 12 -5.86 3.57 -13.95
C LEU A 12 -6.44 5.00 -13.75
N PRO A 13 -5.59 6.02 -13.68
CA PRO A 13 -4.13 5.94 -13.62
C PRO A 13 -3.63 5.38 -12.27
N LEU A 14 -2.41 4.80 -12.26
CA LEU A 14 -1.79 4.19 -11.06
C LEU A 14 -1.19 5.27 -10.15
N ASP A 15 -2.03 6.10 -9.58
CA ASP A 15 -1.68 7.29 -8.79
C ASP A 15 -1.67 7.05 -7.26
N LYS A 16 -2.16 5.87 -6.81
CA LYS A 16 -2.33 5.52 -5.40
C LYS A 16 -1.79 4.12 -5.11
N GLY A 17 -1.21 3.95 -3.92
CA GLY A 17 -0.62 2.66 -3.52
C GLY A 17 -1.60 1.48 -3.53
N GLY A 18 -2.87 1.71 -3.19
CA GLY A 18 -3.91 0.68 -3.28
C GLY A 18 -4.16 0.24 -4.72
N LYS A 19 -4.29 1.19 -5.66
CA LYS A 19 -4.46 0.88 -7.09
C LYS A 19 -3.25 0.13 -7.66
N LEU A 20 -2.03 0.56 -7.32
CA LEU A 20 -0.79 -0.13 -7.70
C LEU A 20 -0.79 -1.58 -7.22
N ARG A 21 -1.16 -1.82 -5.95
CA ARG A 21 -1.23 -3.16 -5.37
C ARG A 21 -2.23 -4.04 -6.12
N THR A 22 -3.47 -3.58 -6.28
CA THR A 22 -4.51 -4.31 -7.00
C THR A 22 -4.10 -4.57 -8.44
N TRP A 23 -3.54 -3.58 -9.13
CA TRP A 23 -3.09 -3.71 -10.51
C TRP A 23 -2.05 -4.82 -10.69
N HIS A 24 -0.99 -4.79 -9.90
CA HIS A 24 0.05 -5.81 -9.98
C HIS A 24 -0.47 -7.21 -9.63
N LEU A 25 -1.30 -7.34 -8.61
CA LEU A 25 -1.95 -8.61 -8.29
C LEU A 25 -2.79 -9.11 -9.47
N MET A 26 -3.72 -8.29 -9.96
CA MET A 26 -4.60 -8.68 -11.06
C MET A 26 -3.84 -9.04 -12.33
N ARG A 27 -2.75 -8.33 -12.66
CA ARG A 27 -1.89 -8.61 -13.82
C ARG A 27 -1.29 -10.02 -13.78
N HIS A 28 -0.98 -10.54 -12.60
CA HIS A 28 -0.50 -11.91 -12.42
C HIS A 28 -1.65 -12.91 -12.40
N ILE A 29 -2.75 -12.60 -11.73
CA ILE A 29 -3.93 -13.47 -11.58
C ILE A 29 -4.66 -13.66 -12.92
N ALA A 30 -4.79 -12.61 -13.72
CA ALA A 30 -5.45 -12.62 -15.04
C ALA A 30 -4.78 -13.57 -16.05
N ARG A 31 -3.53 -13.97 -15.82
CA ARG A 31 -2.86 -14.98 -16.65
C ARG A 31 -3.41 -16.39 -16.48
N ARG A 32 -4.07 -16.66 -15.35
CA ARG A 32 -4.57 -17.99 -14.96
C ARG A 32 -6.07 -18.04 -14.70
N HIS A 33 -6.73 -16.89 -14.63
CA HIS A 33 -8.13 -16.76 -14.25
C HIS A 33 -8.86 -15.75 -15.13
N ASP A 34 -10.14 -15.99 -15.38
CA ASP A 34 -11.02 -15.05 -16.08
C ASP A 34 -11.58 -14.02 -15.09
N ILE A 35 -11.19 -12.77 -15.21
CA ILE A 35 -11.64 -11.70 -14.32
C ILE A 35 -12.67 -10.83 -15.03
N THR A 36 -13.88 -10.75 -14.44
CA THR A 36 -14.86 -9.71 -14.74
C THR A 36 -14.73 -8.61 -13.68
N TYR A 37 -14.39 -7.39 -14.09
CA TYR A 37 -14.19 -6.26 -13.19
C TYR A 37 -15.40 -5.34 -13.21
N LEU A 38 -16.06 -5.15 -12.05
CA LEU A 38 -17.19 -4.24 -11.87
C LEU A 38 -16.76 -3.09 -10.96
N SER A 39 -16.87 -1.86 -11.47
CA SER A 39 -16.51 -0.68 -10.71
C SER A 39 -17.37 0.53 -11.04
N PHE A 40 -17.25 1.58 -10.22
CA PHE A 40 -17.66 2.91 -10.64
C PHE A 40 -16.65 3.49 -11.63
N GLU A 41 -17.13 4.42 -12.43
CA GLU A 41 -16.33 5.22 -13.35
C GLU A 41 -16.50 6.70 -13.00
N ASP A 42 -15.38 7.34 -12.67
CA ASP A 42 -15.37 8.76 -12.39
C ASP A 42 -15.50 9.58 -13.70
N PRO A 43 -16.14 10.77 -13.69
CA PRO A 43 -16.25 11.62 -14.88
C PRO A 43 -14.91 12.05 -15.48
N THR A 44 -13.83 11.95 -14.73
CA THR A 44 -12.46 12.27 -15.15
C THR A 44 -11.73 11.09 -15.79
N SER A 45 -12.33 9.90 -15.80
CA SER A 45 -11.74 8.71 -16.43
C SER A 45 -11.70 8.86 -17.94
N THR A 46 -10.58 8.52 -18.54
CA THR A 46 -10.36 8.63 -20.00
C THR A 46 -10.61 7.31 -20.71
N ALA A 47 -10.76 7.35 -22.05
CA ALA A 47 -10.81 6.13 -22.86
C ALA A 47 -9.55 5.29 -22.67
N LYS A 48 -8.36 5.93 -22.59
CA LYS A 48 -7.08 5.26 -22.33
C LYS A 48 -7.08 4.49 -21.00
N ASP A 49 -7.72 5.04 -19.96
CA ASP A 49 -7.80 4.34 -18.67
C ASP A 49 -8.68 3.09 -18.77
N ARG A 50 -9.78 3.16 -19.52
CA ARG A 50 -10.65 1.99 -19.76
C ARG A 50 -9.95 0.92 -20.60
N ASP A 51 -9.33 1.33 -21.71
CA ASP A 51 -8.65 0.42 -22.63
C ASP A 51 -7.48 -0.29 -21.93
N GLY A 52 -6.76 0.44 -21.08
CA GLY A 52 -5.67 -0.13 -20.29
C GLY A 52 -6.12 -1.22 -19.31
N MET A 53 -7.37 -1.20 -18.83
CA MET A 53 -7.88 -2.25 -17.93
C MET A 53 -7.91 -3.64 -18.59
N ALA A 54 -7.87 -3.72 -19.93
CA ALA A 54 -7.78 -5.00 -20.65
C ALA A 54 -6.51 -5.80 -20.35
N GLU A 55 -5.48 -5.17 -19.78
CA GLU A 55 -4.27 -5.89 -19.31
C GLU A 55 -4.53 -6.74 -18.07
N VAL A 56 -5.56 -6.42 -17.27
CA VAL A 56 -5.80 -7.02 -15.95
C VAL A 56 -7.18 -7.66 -15.80
N CYS A 57 -8.09 -7.47 -16.73
CA CYS A 57 -9.40 -8.14 -16.72
C CYS A 57 -9.87 -8.47 -18.13
N ARG A 58 -10.59 -9.58 -18.24
CA ARG A 58 -11.20 -10.02 -19.52
C ARG A 58 -12.39 -9.17 -19.90
N GLU A 59 -13.14 -8.70 -18.91
CA GLU A 59 -14.34 -7.88 -19.09
C GLU A 59 -14.35 -6.76 -18.05
N LEU A 60 -14.51 -5.53 -18.55
CA LEU A 60 -14.70 -4.34 -17.74
C LEU A 60 -16.16 -3.90 -17.80
N ILE A 61 -16.78 -3.77 -16.64
CA ILE A 61 -18.14 -3.23 -16.49
C ILE A 61 -18.06 -2.00 -15.59
N THR A 62 -18.48 -0.85 -16.11
CA THR A 62 -18.44 0.40 -15.37
C THR A 62 -19.85 0.95 -15.11
N ILE A 63 -20.03 1.54 -13.94
CA ILE A 63 -21.23 2.27 -13.55
C ILE A 63 -20.84 3.75 -13.43
N PRO A 64 -21.43 4.65 -14.22
CA PRO A 64 -21.12 6.06 -14.14
C PRO A 64 -21.36 6.60 -12.73
N ARG A 65 -20.39 7.33 -12.20
CA ARG A 65 -20.51 7.98 -10.91
C ARG A 65 -21.07 9.37 -11.08
N THR A 66 -22.23 9.62 -10.49
CA THR A 66 -22.86 10.94 -10.46
C THR A 66 -22.57 11.64 -9.14
N ASP A 67 -21.35 12.13 -8.96
CA ASP A 67 -21.03 12.95 -7.79
C ASP A 67 -21.59 14.37 -8.01
N ALA A 68 -22.31 14.88 -7.02
CA ALA A 68 -22.62 16.30 -6.97
C ALA A 68 -21.31 17.07 -6.74
N GLY A 69 -20.95 17.94 -7.68
CA GLY A 69 -19.74 18.76 -7.61
C GLY A 69 -19.65 19.50 -6.27
N LYS A 70 -18.45 19.55 -5.69
CA LYS A 70 -18.18 20.30 -4.44
C LYS A 70 -18.70 21.74 -4.59
N GLY A 71 -19.45 22.22 -3.58
CA GLY A 71 -19.99 23.60 -3.58
C GLY A 71 -21.42 23.74 -4.12
N THR A 72 -22.04 22.68 -4.62
CA THR A 72 -23.44 22.73 -5.07
C THR A 72 -24.41 22.51 -3.90
N LEU A 73 -25.65 23.03 -3.99
CA LEU A 73 -26.73 22.75 -3.02
C LEU A 73 -27.01 21.26 -2.88
N ARG A 74 -26.86 20.49 -3.94
CA ARG A 74 -26.95 19.03 -3.94
C ARG A 74 -25.84 18.39 -3.10
N PHE A 75 -24.63 18.94 -3.12
CA PHE A 75 -23.53 18.49 -2.29
C PHE A 75 -23.83 18.70 -0.81
N TYR A 76 -24.31 19.89 -0.41
CA TYR A 76 -24.65 20.19 0.98
C TYR A 76 -25.89 19.42 1.48
N ALA A 77 -26.91 19.25 0.64
CA ALA A 77 -28.06 18.41 0.96
C ALA A 77 -27.68 16.93 1.11
N GLY A 78 -26.77 16.45 0.26
CA GLY A 78 -26.16 15.12 0.40
C GLY A 78 -25.37 14.99 1.70
N ALA A 79 -24.55 15.99 2.03
CA ALA A 79 -23.76 16.00 3.27
C ALA A 79 -24.66 15.95 4.52
N ALA A 80 -25.77 16.72 4.55
CA ALA A 80 -26.75 16.69 5.64
C ALA A 80 -27.39 15.31 5.80
N ARG A 81 -27.74 14.63 4.70
CA ARG A 81 -28.28 13.27 4.71
C ARG A 81 -27.30 12.27 5.36
N TYR A 82 -25.99 12.41 5.12
CA TYR A 82 -24.98 11.54 5.70
C TYR A 82 -24.77 11.75 7.20
N VAL A 83 -25.20 12.87 7.77
CA VAL A 83 -25.17 13.09 9.23
C VAL A 83 -26.12 12.16 9.95
N VAL A 84 -27.27 11.83 9.35
CA VAL A 84 -28.30 10.95 9.95
C VAL A 84 -28.23 9.50 9.43
N ASP A 85 -27.45 9.19 8.41
CA ASP A 85 -27.31 7.83 7.87
C ASP A 85 -26.65 6.90 8.90
N ALA A 86 -27.10 5.64 8.98
CA ALA A 86 -26.49 4.63 9.81
C ALA A 86 -25.11 4.19 9.29
N ILE A 87 -24.86 4.34 7.98
CA ILE A 87 -23.62 3.97 7.29
C ILE A 87 -22.64 5.15 7.30
N PRO A 88 -21.32 4.92 7.49
CA PRO A 88 -20.33 5.99 7.47
C PRO A 88 -20.27 6.66 6.11
N TYR A 89 -20.03 7.98 6.08
CA TYR A 89 -19.96 8.77 4.86
C TYR A 89 -19.01 8.19 3.80
N ALA A 90 -17.83 7.72 4.22
CA ALA A 90 -16.83 7.15 3.32
C ALA A 90 -17.35 5.97 2.49
N VAL A 91 -18.32 5.23 3.02
CA VAL A 91 -18.97 4.08 2.38
C VAL A 91 -20.28 4.49 1.72
N ALA A 92 -21.12 5.25 2.43
CA ALA A 92 -22.45 5.65 1.96
C ALA A 92 -22.44 6.37 0.60
N LYS A 93 -21.40 7.12 0.28
CA LYS A 93 -21.20 7.79 -1.03
C LYS A 93 -21.05 6.81 -2.22
N TYR A 94 -20.77 5.53 -1.94
CA TYR A 94 -20.68 4.45 -2.93
C TYR A 94 -21.97 3.62 -3.02
N ARG A 95 -23.01 3.93 -2.24
CA ARG A 95 -24.32 3.28 -2.35
C ARG A 95 -24.97 3.64 -3.67
N SER A 96 -25.27 2.66 -4.52
CA SER A 96 -25.82 2.85 -5.85
C SER A 96 -26.78 1.73 -6.24
N ALA A 97 -28.03 2.08 -6.53
CA ALA A 97 -29.00 1.11 -7.03
C ALA A 97 -28.58 0.52 -8.39
N ALA A 98 -27.98 1.32 -9.26
CA ALA A 98 -27.48 0.85 -10.56
C ALA A 98 -26.34 -0.17 -10.40
N TYR A 99 -25.39 0.09 -9.47
CA TYR A 99 -24.30 -0.86 -9.17
C TYR A 99 -24.89 -2.17 -8.61
N ARG A 100 -25.78 -2.08 -7.62
CA ARG A 100 -26.45 -3.24 -7.01
C ARG A 100 -27.22 -4.05 -8.04
N SER A 101 -28.08 -3.41 -8.85
CA SER A 101 -28.83 -4.12 -9.90
C SER A 101 -27.93 -4.79 -10.92
N ARG A 102 -26.82 -4.13 -11.32
CA ARG A 102 -25.86 -4.74 -12.24
C ARG A 102 -25.15 -5.93 -11.63
N LEU A 103 -24.76 -5.83 -10.36
CA LEU A 103 -24.17 -6.93 -9.61
C LEU A 103 -25.14 -8.11 -9.50
N GLU A 104 -26.39 -7.88 -9.07
CA GLU A 104 -27.41 -8.93 -8.94
C GLU A 104 -27.72 -9.62 -10.29
N MET A 105 -27.74 -8.86 -11.40
CA MET A 105 -27.88 -9.41 -12.75
C MET A 105 -26.70 -10.33 -13.11
N LEU A 106 -25.46 -9.88 -12.84
CA LEU A 106 -24.27 -10.69 -13.11
C LEU A 106 -24.28 -12.00 -12.31
N LEU A 107 -24.65 -11.94 -11.03
CA LEU A 107 -24.72 -13.11 -10.16
C LEU A 107 -25.83 -14.10 -10.54
N ARG A 108 -26.93 -13.62 -11.13
CA ARG A 108 -28.02 -14.45 -11.62
C ARG A 108 -27.71 -15.10 -12.96
N ASP A 109 -27.15 -14.31 -13.90
CA ASP A 109 -27.01 -14.71 -15.30
C ASP A 109 -25.69 -15.48 -15.55
N ARG A 110 -24.74 -15.38 -14.64
CA ARG A 110 -23.40 -15.97 -14.78
C ARG A 110 -22.99 -16.72 -13.51
N ARG A 111 -22.23 -17.79 -13.70
CA ARG A 111 -21.59 -18.49 -12.58
C ARG A 111 -20.18 -17.97 -12.38
N PHE A 112 -19.91 -17.45 -11.20
CA PHE A 112 -18.57 -17.11 -10.74
C PHE A 112 -18.12 -18.13 -9.69
N ASP A 113 -16.83 -18.43 -9.65
CA ASP A 113 -16.25 -19.31 -8.64
C ASP A 113 -15.97 -18.54 -7.36
N THR A 114 -15.60 -17.24 -7.50
CA THR A 114 -15.26 -16.37 -6.37
C THR A 114 -15.63 -14.91 -6.68
N ILE A 115 -16.12 -14.21 -5.66
CA ILE A 115 -16.27 -12.75 -5.65
C ILE A 115 -15.16 -12.17 -4.81
N VAL A 116 -14.42 -11.22 -5.34
CA VAL A 116 -13.43 -10.41 -4.59
C VAL A 116 -13.98 -9.00 -4.42
N CYS A 117 -14.23 -8.59 -3.19
CA CYS A 117 -14.52 -7.20 -2.86
C CYS A 117 -13.21 -6.51 -2.49
N ASP A 118 -12.72 -5.68 -3.38
CA ASP A 118 -11.46 -4.98 -3.24
C ASP A 118 -11.70 -3.60 -2.61
N PHE A 119 -11.20 -3.41 -1.41
CA PHE A 119 -11.59 -2.38 -0.45
C PHE A 119 -13.01 -2.58 0.14
N LEU A 120 -13.23 -1.95 1.30
CA LEU A 120 -14.50 -2.02 2.02
C LEU A 120 -15.68 -1.32 1.33
N PRO A 121 -15.52 -0.15 0.65
CA PRO A 121 -16.66 0.64 0.17
C PRO A 121 -17.61 -0.07 -0.81
N PRO A 122 -17.18 -0.91 -1.76
CA PRO A 122 -18.11 -1.63 -2.64
C PRO A 122 -19.09 -2.55 -1.91
N ALA A 123 -18.73 -3.03 -0.71
CA ALA A 123 -19.54 -3.94 0.10
C ALA A 123 -20.95 -3.38 0.40
N VAL A 124 -21.15 -2.05 0.40
CA VAL A 124 -22.46 -1.42 0.60
C VAL A 124 -23.52 -1.80 -0.47
N ASN A 125 -23.07 -2.32 -1.60
CA ASN A 125 -23.94 -2.70 -2.71
C ASN A 125 -24.15 -4.22 -2.83
N LEU A 126 -23.54 -5.02 -1.94
CA LEU A 126 -23.69 -6.48 -1.96
C LEU A 126 -25.12 -6.90 -1.62
N PRO A 127 -25.65 -7.97 -2.21
CA PRO A 127 -26.84 -8.63 -1.71
C PRO A 127 -26.56 -9.32 -0.37
N ASP A 128 -27.60 -9.61 0.38
CA ASP A 128 -27.49 -10.20 1.73
C ASP A 128 -26.88 -11.62 1.70
N VAL A 129 -27.08 -12.34 0.60
CA VAL A 129 -26.54 -13.69 0.38
C VAL A 129 -25.74 -13.69 -0.93
N LEU A 130 -24.51 -14.15 -0.86
CA LEU A 130 -23.64 -14.32 -2.01
C LEU A 130 -23.71 -15.77 -2.51
N PRO A 131 -23.90 -16.01 -3.82
CA PRO A 131 -24.15 -17.35 -4.36
C PRO A 131 -22.88 -18.19 -4.54
N CYS A 132 -21.72 -17.64 -4.30
CA CYS A 132 -20.42 -18.30 -4.41
C CYS A 132 -19.45 -17.73 -3.37
N ARG A 133 -18.26 -18.33 -3.30
CA ARG A 133 -17.23 -17.91 -2.37
C ARG A 133 -16.96 -16.41 -2.46
N SER A 134 -16.80 -15.79 -1.30
CA SER A 134 -16.61 -14.36 -1.16
C SER A 134 -15.35 -14.02 -0.38
N VAL A 135 -14.57 -13.09 -0.90
CA VAL A 135 -13.31 -12.64 -0.33
C VAL A 135 -13.31 -11.12 -0.20
N LEU A 136 -13.08 -10.62 1.00
CA LEU A 136 -12.82 -9.20 1.23
C LEU A 136 -11.31 -8.96 1.23
N PHE A 137 -10.82 -8.18 0.29
CA PHE A 137 -9.43 -7.74 0.26
C PHE A 137 -9.31 -6.33 0.85
N THR A 138 -8.80 -6.25 2.07
CA THR A 138 -8.67 -4.99 2.79
C THR A 138 -7.29 -4.39 2.60
N HIS A 139 -7.23 -3.08 2.36
CA HIS A 139 -5.96 -2.34 2.25
C HIS A 139 -5.62 -1.58 3.52
N ASN A 140 -6.61 -1.41 4.40
CA ASN A 140 -6.50 -0.73 5.68
C ASN A 140 -7.56 -1.27 6.63
N VAL A 141 -7.40 -1.02 7.92
CA VAL A 141 -8.47 -1.07 8.91
C VAL A 141 -9.17 0.28 8.89
N GLU A 142 -10.31 0.37 8.19
CA GLU A 142 -11.00 1.65 7.96
C GLU A 142 -11.44 2.31 9.28
N ALA A 143 -11.91 1.54 10.23
CA ALA A 143 -12.30 2.05 11.54
C ALA A 143 -11.12 2.72 12.27
N GLU A 144 -9.90 2.19 12.13
CA GLU A 144 -8.71 2.75 12.76
C GLU A 144 -8.31 4.11 12.13
N ILE A 145 -8.53 4.29 10.84
CA ILE A 145 -8.33 5.58 10.15
C ILE A 145 -9.28 6.63 10.73
N TRP A 146 -10.56 6.29 10.89
CA TRP A 146 -11.56 7.21 11.45
C TRP A 146 -11.31 7.51 12.93
N ARG A 147 -10.80 6.54 13.71
CA ARG A 147 -10.38 6.77 15.10
C ARG A 147 -9.30 7.83 15.16
N ARG A 148 -8.24 7.68 14.36
CA ARG A 148 -7.12 8.64 14.31
C ARG A 148 -7.59 10.04 13.89
N HIS A 149 -8.48 10.13 12.90
CA HIS A 149 -9.06 11.43 12.52
C HIS A 149 -9.86 12.07 13.67
N ALA A 150 -10.59 11.28 14.45
CA ALA A 150 -11.32 11.81 15.60
C ALA A 150 -10.36 12.30 16.71
N GLU A 151 -9.26 11.58 16.96
CA GLU A 151 -8.27 11.94 17.97
C GLU A 151 -7.47 13.19 17.61
N THR A 152 -7.18 13.39 16.33
CA THR A 152 -6.39 14.54 15.81
C THR A 152 -7.24 15.73 15.40
N ALA A 153 -8.56 15.69 15.66
CA ALA A 153 -9.48 16.75 15.25
C ALA A 153 -9.18 18.09 15.92
N ALA A 154 -9.17 19.18 15.14
CA ALA A 154 -8.77 20.51 15.57
C ALA A 154 -9.69 21.16 16.64
N ASN A 155 -10.96 20.73 16.74
CA ASN A 155 -11.89 21.26 17.71
C ASN A 155 -12.92 20.20 18.18
N ALA A 156 -13.66 20.51 19.24
CA ALA A 156 -14.61 19.60 19.89
C ALA A 156 -15.78 19.16 18.98
N ILE A 157 -16.26 20.06 18.13
CA ILE A 157 -17.38 19.77 17.20
C ILE A 157 -16.90 18.76 16.13
N ALA A 158 -15.76 19.03 15.49
CA ALA A 158 -15.15 18.13 14.52
C ALA A 158 -14.85 16.75 15.15
N ARG A 159 -14.32 16.75 16.39
CA ARG A 159 -14.04 15.51 17.13
C ARG A 159 -15.31 14.69 17.33
N ARG A 160 -16.43 15.32 17.74
CA ARG A 160 -17.71 14.64 17.96
C ARG A 160 -18.27 14.04 16.66
N LEU A 161 -18.23 14.81 15.55
CA LEU A 161 -18.67 14.33 14.24
C LEU A 161 -17.82 13.17 13.72
N LEU A 162 -16.50 13.28 13.82
CA LEU A 162 -15.57 12.22 13.39
C LEU A 162 -15.69 10.97 14.29
N ALA A 163 -15.89 11.13 15.60
CA ALA A 163 -16.16 10.02 16.51
C ALA A 163 -17.48 9.29 16.19
N GLN A 164 -18.50 10.02 15.71
CA GLN A 164 -19.73 9.41 15.23
C GLN A 164 -19.48 8.60 13.95
N GLN A 165 -18.70 9.14 13.00
CA GLN A 165 -18.32 8.41 11.78
C GLN A 165 -17.49 7.16 12.11
N TRP A 166 -16.55 7.25 13.05
CA TRP A 166 -15.81 6.10 13.55
C TRP A 166 -16.71 4.99 14.10
N ARG A 167 -17.68 5.31 14.97
CA ARG A 167 -18.62 4.31 15.51
C ARG A 167 -19.47 3.64 14.43
N ARG A 168 -19.84 4.39 13.38
CA ARG A 168 -20.55 3.85 12.22
C ARG A 168 -19.65 2.94 11.40
N MET A 169 -18.39 3.34 11.21
CA MET A 169 -17.41 2.55 10.50
C MET A 169 -17.14 1.24 11.21
N LEU A 170 -16.99 1.24 12.54
CA LEU A 170 -16.84 0.01 13.33
C LEU A 170 -17.97 -0.99 13.04
N ARG A 171 -19.24 -0.53 13.11
CA ARG A 171 -20.39 -1.42 12.86
C ARG A 171 -20.46 -1.91 11.41
N PHE A 172 -20.18 -1.02 10.46
CA PHE A 172 -20.22 -1.38 9.03
C PHE A 172 -19.12 -2.36 8.67
N GLU A 173 -17.89 -2.11 9.13
CA GLU A 173 -16.74 -2.97 8.89
C GLU A 173 -16.95 -4.34 9.54
N GLU A 174 -17.44 -4.40 10.77
CA GLU A 174 -17.80 -5.63 11.45
C GLU A 174 -18.83 -6.45 10.66
N ALA A 175 -19.95 -5.83 10.25
CA ALA A 175 -20.97 -6.49 9.46
C ALA A 175 -20.44 -7.00 8.12
N ALA A 176 -19.59 -6.21 7.46
CA ALA A 176 -18.96 -6.63 6.22
C ALA A 176 -18.01 -7.81 6.44
N LEU A 177 -17.15 -7.77 7.46
CA LEU A 177 -16.25 -8.89 7.79
C LEU A 177 -17.00 -10.20 8.03
N ALA A 178 -18.17 -10.14 8.69
CA ALA A 178 -19.02 -11.29 8.96
C ALA A 178 -19.70 -11.87 7.70
N GLN A 179 -19.86 -11.07 6.64
CA GLN A 179 -20.52 -11.49 5.40
C GLN A 179 -19.59 -12.29 4.47
N PHE A 180 -18.26 -12.11 4.60
CA PHE A 180 -17.30 -12.74 3.69
C PHE A 180 -16.76 -14.06 4.25
N ASP A 181 -16.60 -15.05 3.37
CA ASP A 181 -16.00 -16.36 3.72
C ASP A 181 -14.51 -16.23 4.09
N ARG A 182 -13.84 -15.23 3.55
CA ARG A 182 -12.42 -14.96 3.78
C ARG A 182 -12.12 -13.47 3.77
N VAL A 183 -11.22 -13.08 4.66
CA VAL A 183 -10.65 -11.72 4.69
C VAL A 183 -9.16 -11.81 4.42
N LEU A 184 -8.67 -10.99 3.49
CA LEU A 184 -7.26 -10.83 3.18
C LEU A 184 -6.82 -9.44 3.64
N ALA A 185 -5.86 -9.37 4.55
CA ALA A 185 -5.26 -8.13 5.02
C ALA A 185 -3.86 -7.94 4.40
N VAL A 186 -3.37 -6.72 4.37
CA VAL A 186 -2.08 -6.40 3.74
C VAL A 186 -0.90 -6.44 4.68
N SER A 187 -1.14 -6.57 5.98
CA SER A 187 -0.07 -6.66 6.99
C SER A 187 -0.51 -7.45 8.23
N ASP A 188 0.48 -7.98 8.94
CA ASP A 188 0.24 -8.63 10.24
C ASP A 188 -0.27 -7.62 11.30
N ALA A 189 0.07 -6.34 11.16
CA ALA A 189 -0.44 -5.28 12.03
C ALA A 189 -1.95 -5.06 11.81
N ASP A 190 -2.39 -5.02 10.55
CA ASP A 190 -3.81 -4.92 10.22
C ASP A 190 -4.58 -6.15 10.69
N ARG A 191 -4.03 -7.35 10.45
CA ARG A 191 -4.62 -8.60 10.93
C ARG A 191 -4.86 -8.56 12.44
N ARG A 192 -3.84 -8.24 13.24
CA ARG A 192 -3.98 -8.11 14.71
C ARG A 192 -4.98 -7.04 15.10
N THR A 193 -5.08 -5.96 14.34
CA THR A 193 -6.04 -4.89 14.61
C THR A 193 -7.47 -5.33 14.32
N PHE A 194 -7.74 -6.05 13.23
CA PHE A 194 -9.04 -6.66 12.96
C PHE A 194 -9.43 -7.68 14.03
N GLU A 195 -8.54 -8.59 14.40
CA GLU A 195 -8.76 -9.60 15.45
C GLU A 195 -9.10 -8.95 16.79
N ARG A 196 -8.46 -7.84 17.13
CA ARG A 196 -8.71 -7.07 18.36
C ARG A 196 -10.03 -6.29 18.32
N LEU A 197 -10.37 -5.67 17.19
CA LEU A 197 -11.56 -4.82 17.07
C LEU A 197 -12.85 -5.64 16.87
N TYR A 198 -12.76 -6.80 16.24
CA TYR A 198 -13.91 -7.61 15.81
C TYR A 198 -13.79 -9.08 16.26
N PRO A 199 -13.64 -9.33 17.58
CA PRO A 199 -13.52 -10.69 18.09
C PRO A 199 -14.83 -11.47 17.83
N GLY A 200 -14.73 -12.59 17.13
CA GLY A 200 -15.86 -13.47 16.82
C GLY A 200 -16.68 -13.12 15.57
N SER A 201 -16.36 -12.03 14.87
CA SER A 201 -17.07 -11.64 13.63
C SER A 201 -16.48 -12.24 12.35
N LEU A 202 -15.37 -12.95 12.47
CA LEU A 202 -14.64 -13.52 11.33
C LEU A 202 -15.08 -14.96 11.08
N GLN A 203 -15.44 -15.30 9.85
CA GLN A 203 -15.80 -16.67 9.43
C GLN A 203 -14.57 -17.60 9.37
N ALA A 204 -13.39 -17.04 9.14
CA ALA A 204 -12.11 -17.75 9.11
C ALA A 204 -10.97 -16.83 9.56
N PRO A 205 -9.79 -17.38 9.95
CA PRO A 205 -8.63 -16.57 10.25
C PRO A 205 -8.25 -15.66 9.07
N ILE A 206 -7.84 -14.42 9.37
CA ILE A 206 -7.40 -13.46 8.35
C ILE A 206 -6.06 -13.93 7.77
N GLN A 207 -6.02 -14.04 6.45
CA GLN A 207 -4.78 -14.29 5.73
C GLN A 207 -4.09 -12.97 5.41
N VAL A 208 -2.78 -12.92 5.56
CA VAL A 208 -1.99 -11.75 5.22
C VAL A 208 -1.41 -11.92 3.81
N VAL A 209 -1.78 -11.00 2.91
CA VAL A 209 -1.20 -10.89 1.57
C VAL A 209 -0.37 -9.61 1.53
N ARG A 210 0.92 -9.76 1.62
CA ARG A 210 1.85 -8.63 1.72
C ARG A 210 1.90 -7.82 0.43
N THR A 211 2.36 -6.59 0.53
CA THR A 211 2.58 -5.77 -0.67
C THR A 211 3.86 -6.23 -1.35
N GLY A 212 3.78 -6.43 -2.65
CA GLY A 212 4.91 -6.83 -3.49
C GLY A 212 5.69 -5.66 -4.08
N VAL A 213 6.74 -6.00 -4.81
CA VAL A 213 7.54 -5.10 -5.65
C VAL A 213 7.75 -5.74 -7.02
N ASP A 214 7.85 -4.92 -8.05
CA ASP A 214 8.15 -5.39 -9.41
C ASP A 214 9.67 -5.57 -9.56
N THR A 215 10.14 -6.80 -9.35
CA THR A 215 11.57 -7.14 -9.43
C THR A 215 12.09 -7.23 -10.86
N THR A 216 11.21 -7.17 -11.85
CA THR A 216 11.59 -7.07 -13.27
C THR A 216 11.75 -5.61 -13.71
N TYR A 217 11.04 -4.70 -13.06
CA TYR A 217 11.20 -3.27 -13.25
C TYR A 217 12.36 -2.72 -12.40
N PHE A 218 12.40 -3.05 -11.12
CA PHE A 218 13.48 -2.69 -10.21
C PHE A 218 14.60 -3.74 -10.25
N THR A 219 15.58 -3.53 -11.13
CA THR A 219 16.69 -4.46 -11.36
C THR A 219 18.03 -3.85 -10.94
N PRO A 220 18.99 -4.68 -10.48
CA PRO A 220 20.35 -4.26 -10.26
C PRO A 220 20.96 -3.67 -11.54
N SER A 221 22.00 -2.87 -11.37
CA SER A 221 22.87 -2.42 -12.45
C SER A 221 24.11 -3.29 -12.56
N ALA A 222 24.61 -3.51 -13.77
CA ALA A 222 25.94 -4.07 -13.98
C ALA A 222 27.05 -3.04 -13.70
N GLU A 223 26.71 -1.73 -13.77
CA GLU A 223 27.65 -0.66 -13.48
C GLU A 223 27.85 -0.52 -11.97
N PRO A 224 29.08 -0.36 -11.47
CA PRO A 224 29.35 -0.13 -10.07
C PRO A 224 28.70 1.19 -9.61
N PRO A 225 28.26 1.29 -8.36
CA PRO A 225 27.76 2.53 -7.80
C PRO A 225 28.90 3.56 -7.68
N ARG A 226 28.55 4.83 -7.63
CA ARG A 226 29.49 5.90 -7.29
C ARG A 226 29.93 5.71 -5.83
N ARG A 227 31.23 5.64 -5.59
CA ARG A 227 31.77 5.50 -4.23
C ARG A 227 31.26 6.65 -3.35
N ALA A 228 30.89 6.34 -2.12
CA ALA A 228 30.39 7.29 -1.14
C ALA A 228 29.18 8.14 -1.58
N HIS A 229 28.37 7.60 -2.50
CA HIS A 229 27.12 8.25 -2.90
C HIS A 229 25.92 7.63 -2.19
N LEU A 230 25.14 8.46 -1.51
CA LEU A 230 23.94 8.06 -0.78
C LEU A 230 22.70 8.46 -1.56
N VAL A 231 21.63 7.68 -1.42
CA VAL A 231 20.37 7.94 -2.11
C VAL A 231 19.19 7.78 -1.18
N PHE A 232 18.24 8.72 -1.28
CA PHE A 232 16.93 8.64 -0.66
C PHE A 232 15.85 8.94 -1.69
N THR A 233 14.72 8.19 -1.68
CA THR A 233 13.56 8.48 -2.53
C THR A 233 12.31 8.71 -1.72
N GLY A 234 11.43 9.61 -2.18
CA GLY A 234 10.11 9.81 -1.54
C GLY A 234 9.39 11.06 -2.00
N SER A 235 8.13 11.20 -1.64
CA SER A 235 7.37 12.45 -1.84
C SER A 235 7.82 13.45 -0.78
N MET A 236 8.41 14.57 -1.18
CA MET A 236 9.06 15.51 -0.26
C MET A 236 8.10 16.52 0.38
N ASP A 237 6.84 16.49 0.00
CA ASP A 237 5.71 17.16 0.66
C ASP A 237 5.10 16.32 1.81
N TRP A 238 5.59 15.11 2.03
CA TRP A 238 5.16 14.26 3.12
C TRP A 238 6.06 14.44 4.34
N LEU A 239 5.47 14.94 5.43
CA LEU A 239 6.19 15.33 6.66
C LEU A 239 7.25 14.32 7.16
N PRO A 240 7.01 12.98 7.18
CA PRO A 240 8.03 12.02 7.57
C PRO A 240 9.27 12.02 6.68
N ASN A 241 9.16 12.30 5.39
CA ASN A 241 10.31 12.37 4.49
C ASN A 241 11.08 13.70 4.67
N GLU A 242 10.36 14.80 4.85
CA GLU A 242 10.96 16.10 5.16
C GLU A 242 11.75 16.05 6.47
N ASP A 243 11.14 15.52 7.54
CA ASP A 243 11.78 15.32 8.84
C ASP A 243 13.03 14.43 8.72
N ALA A 244 12.91 13.31 7.99
CA ALA A 244 14.01 12.37 7.80
C ALA A 244 15.21 13.00 7.11
N MET A 245 14.99 13.80 6.05
CA MET A 245 16.09 14.43 5.32
C MET A 245 16.70 15.56 6.10
N THR A 246 15.90 16.36 6.81
CA THR A 246 16.39 17.41 7.72
C THR A 246 17.23 16.82 8.84
N PHE A 247 16.74 15.77 9.49
CA PHE A 247 17.47 15.03 10.52
C PHE A 247 18.78 14.46 9.98
N PHE A 248 18.73 13.78 8.83
CA PHE A 248 19.92 13.17 8.26
C PHE A 248 21.00 14.19 7.93
N CYS A 249 20.65 15.27 7.27
CA CYS A 249 21.61 16.31 6.90
C CYS A 249 22.19 17.04 8.11
N ARG A 250 21.39 17.29 9.14
CA ARG A 250 21.83 18.00 10.35
C ARG A 250 22.64 17.12 11.30
N ASP A 251 22.18 15.89 11.57
CA ASP A 251 22.68 15.09 12.69
C ASP A 251 23.55 13.89 12.27
N VAL A 252 23.37 13.36 11.04
CA VAL A 252 24.06 12.15 10.56
C VAL A 252 25.16 12.47 9.54
N LEU A 253 24.84 13.27 8.54
CA LEU A 253 25.77 13.57 7.44
C LEU A 253 27.11 14.20 7.91
N PRO A 254 27.13 15.13 8.88
CA PRO A 254 28.40 15.66 9.39
C PRO A 254 29.31 14.56 9.98
N ARG A 255 28.72 13.58 10.71
CA ARG A 255 29.46 12.45 11.29
C ARG A 255 30.05 11.52 10.23
N ILE A 256 29.33 11.32 9.13
CA ILE A 256 29.85 10.56 8.00
C ILE A 256 31.04 11.29 7.39
N ARG A 257 30.97 12.62 7.26
CA ARG A 257 32.03 13.46 6.68
C ARG A 257 33.33 13.52 7.49
N GLU A 258 33.26 13.27 8.78
CA GLU A 258 34.49 13.10 9.58
C GLU A 258 35.37 11.98 9.05
N THR A 259 34.80 11.00 8.39
CA THR A 259 35.47 9.78 7.91
C THR A 259 35.48 9.66 6.39
N GLU A 260 34.42 10.14 5.72
CA GLU A 260 34.24 10.18 4.25
C GLU A 260 33.91 11.64 3.84
N PRO A 261 34.93 12.51 3.70
CA PRO A 261 34.70 13.95 3.42
C PRO A 261 33.95 14.21 2.11
N ASP A 262 34.16 13.35 1.11
CA ASP A 262 33.61 13.49 -0.23
C ASP A 262 32.23 12.81 -0.39
N VAL A 263 31.58 12.42 0.71
CA VAL A 263 30.25 11.81 0.66
C VAL A 263 29.21 12.75 0.05
N THR A 264 28.43 12.23 -0.89
CA THR A 264 27.35 12.94 -1.55
C THR A 264 26.01 12.28 -1.30
N LEU A 265 24.91 13.05 -1.40
CA LEU A 265 23.54 12.59 -1.19
C LEU A 265 22.62 13.10 -2.28
N SER A 266 21.89 12.21 -2.96
CA SER A 266 20.76 12.59 -3.80
C SER A 266 19.43 12.34 -3.08
N ILE A 267 18.64 13.40 -2.90
CA ILE A 267 17.26 13.40 -2.38
C ILE A 267 16.32 13.45 -3.58
N ILE A 268 15.70 12.32 -3.91
CA ILE A 268 14.92 12.16 -5.15
C ILE A 268 13.42 12.11 -4.81
N GLY A 269 12.66 13.02 -5.41
CA GLY A 269 11.22 12.95 -5.29
C GLY A 269 10.48 14.24 -5.53
N ARG A 270 9.18 14.09 -5.75
CA ARG A 270 8.29 15.20 -6.14
C ARG A 270 8.06 16.17 -4.98
N SER A 271 7.67 17.41 -5.37
CA SER A 271 7.12 18.41 -4.47
C SER A 271 8.01 18.72 -3.24
N PRO A 272 9.34 18.99 -3.41
CA PRO A 272 10.17 19.34 -2.27
C PRO A 272 9.69 20.65 -1.65
N THR A 273 9.55 20.63 -0.32
CA THR A 273 9.22 21.84 0.44
C THR A 273 10.41 22.81 0.43
N PRO A 274 10.19 24.09 0.73
CA PRO A 274 11.32 25.05 0.85
C PRO A 274 12.37 24.63 1.88
N ALA A 275 11.97 23.88 2.92
CA ALA A 275 12.90 23.34 3.90
C ALA A 275 13.81 22.27 3.29
N VAL A 276 13.25 21.35 2.50
CA VAL A 276 14.03 20.31 1.80
C VAL A 276 14.91 20.91 0.71
N GLN A 277 14.42 21.90 -0.04
CA GLN A 277 15.22 22.58 -1.08
C GLN A 277 16.47 23.24 -0.50
N ARG A 278 16.34 23.92 0.66
CA ARG A 278 17.49 24.54 1.32
C ARG A 278 18.59 23.56 1.75
N LEU A 279 18.30 22.27 1.89
CA LEU A 279 19.35 21.30 2.22
C LEU A 279 20.43 21.21 1.13
N ALA A 280 20.09 21.47 -0.14
CA ALA A 280 21.09 21.53 -1.21
C ALA A 280 22.00 22.77 -1.12
N ASP A 281 21.48 23.89 -0.59
CA ASP A 281 22.22 25.12 -0.39
C ASP A 281 23.08 25.07 0.89
N ASP A 282 22.53 24.49 1.97
CA ASP A 282 23.13 24.47 3.29
C ASP A 282 24.22 23.38 3.43
N TYR A 283 24.16 22.30 2.64
CA TYR A 283 25.07 21.15 2.75
C TYR A 283 25.74 20.82 1.42
N ALA A 284 27.02 21.08 1.27
CA ALA A 284 27.78 20.74 0.06
C ALA A 284 27.60 19.26 -0.33
N GLY A 285 27.50 18.95 -1.63
CA GLY A 285 27.32 17.59 -2.12
C GLY A 285 25.94 16.93 -1.84
N VAL A 286 24.97 17.71 -1.33
CA VAL A 286 23.57 17.34 -1.28
C VAL A 286 22.85 17.87 -2.52
N GLU A 287 22.12 17.00 -3.22
CA GLU A 287 21.30 17.33 -4.38
C GLU A 287 19.83 17.03 -4.08
N VAL A 288 18.94 17.95 -4.43
CA VAL A 288 17.47 17.76 -4.38
C VAL A 288 16.92 17.82 -5.80
N THR A 289 16.55 16.65 -6.36
CA THR A 289 16.20 16.55 -7.78
C THR A 289 14.81 17.08 -8.13
N GLY A 290 13.89 17.14 -7.15
CA GLY A 290 12.48 17.29 -7.45
C GLY A 290 11.91 16.02 -8.10
N ARG A 291 10.80 16.19 -8.85
CA ARG A 291 10.17 15.09 -9.57
C ARG A 291 11.06 14.61 -10.71
N VAL A 292 11.27 13.31 -10.77
CA VAL A 292 11.93 12.62 -11.88
C VAL A 292 10.93 11.66 -12.54
N ASP A 293 11.10 11.40 -13.84
CA ASP A 293 10.23 10.46 -14.56
C ASP A 293 10.56 9.00 -14.19
N ASP A 294 11.84 8.72 -13.91
CA ASP A 294 12.32 7.40 -13.49
C ASP A 294 13.36 7.56 -12.38
N VAL A 295 13.08 6.93 -11.23
CA VAL A 295 13.96 6.97 -10.06
C VAL A 295 15.15 6.01 -10.20
N ARG A 296 15.04 4.99 -11.05
CA ARG A 296 16.02 3.90 -11.16
C ARG A 296 17.44 4.37 -11.55
N PRO A 297 17.63 5.27 -12.53
CA PRO A 297 18.96 5.78 -12.86
C PRO A 297 19.67 6.43 -11.66
N HIS A 298 18.91 7.16 -10.84
CA HIS A 298 19.43 7.81 -9.65
C HIS A 298 19.77 6.79 -8.55
N VAL A 299 18.86 5.84 -8.28
CA VAL A 299 19.08 4.81 -7.26
C VAL A 299 20.27 3.91 -7.63
N ARG A 300 20.48 3.61 -8.92
CA ARG A 300 21.62 2.81 -9.39
C ARG A 300 22.96 3.43 -9.02
N GLN A 301 23.08 4.75 -9.05
CA GLN A 301 24.31 5.45 -8.69
C GLN A 301 24.66 5.34 -7.20
N GLY A 302 23.71 5.12 -6.32
CA GLY A 302 23.93 5.04 -4.87
C GLY A 302 24.72 3.80 -4.45
N ALA A 303 25.75 3.99 -3.63
CA ALA A 303 26.42 2.91 -2.91
C ALA A 303 25.56 2.42 -1.73
N VAL A 304 24.89 3.34 -1.04
CA VAL A 304 24.02 3.03 0.09
C VAL A 304 22.68 3.77 -0.08
N TYR A 305 21.60 3.04 0.12
CA TYR A 305 20.26 3.61 0.19
C TYR A 305 19.89 3.87 1.65
N ILE A 306 19.49 5.09 1.98
CA ILE A 306 19.22 5.49 3.36
C ILE A 306 17.72 5.70 3.61
N VAL A 307 17.23 5.29 4.78
CA VAL A 307 15.84 5.49 5.21
C VAL A 307 15.79 5.93 6.68
N PRO A 308 16.21 7.17 6.99
CA PRO A 308 16.34 7.69 8.36
C PRO A 308 15.00 8.24 8.89
N LEU A 309 13.89 7.52 8.70
CA LEU A 309 12.56 7.93 9.13
C LEU A 309 12.43 7.82 10.65
N ARG A 310 11.98 8.89 11.31
CA ARG A 310 11.73 8.95 12.76
C ARG A 310 10.25 8.95 13.10
N ILE A 311 9.39 9.22 12.13
CA ILE A 311 7.95 9.28 12.27
C ILE A 311 7.30 8.64 11.04
N GLY A 312 6.06 8.22 11.20
CA GLY A 312 5.23 7.70 10.10
C GLY A 312 4.76 6.26 10.30
N GLY A 313 3.84 5.84 9.47
CA GLY A 313 3.23 4.49 9.42
C GLY A 313 3.12 3.99 7.98
N GLY A 314 2.65 2.76 7.80
CA GLY A 314 2.43 2.10 6.50
C GLY A 314 3.65 1.41 5.93
N THR A 315 3.44 0.55 4.92
CA THR A 315 4.50 -0.24 4.29
C THR A 315 5.49 0.65 3.53
N ARG A 316 6.77 0.49 3.81
CA ARG A 316 7.86 1.25 3.21
C ARG A 316 8.32 0.59 1.90
N LEU A 317 7.50 0.63 0.85
CA LEU A 317 7.80 0.02 -0.45
C LEU A 317 9.18 0.43 -1.00
N LYS A 318 9.60 1.66 -0.75
CA LYS A 318 10.92 2.17 -1.17
C LYS A 318 12.10 1.32 -0.71
N ILE A 319 11.98 0.63 0.45
CA ILE A 319 13.00 -0.30 0.92
C ILE A 319 13.03 -1.54 0.02
N PHE A 320 11.88 -2.12 -0.29
CA PHE A 320 11.83 -3.26 -1.19
C PHE A 320 12.25 -2.91 -2.63
N GLU A 321 11.91 -1.71 -3.10
CA GLU A 321 12.37 -1.20 -4.41
C GLU A 321 13.91 -1.09 -4.44
N ALA A 322 14.52 -0.52 -3.39
CA ALA A 322 15.98 -0.43 -3.27
C ALA A 322 16.63 -1.82 -3.15
N MET A 323 16.07 -2.72 -2.34
CA MET A 323 16.54 -4.11 -2.23
C MET A 323 16.40 -4.88 -3.54
N ALA A 324 15.31 -4.68 -4.29
CA ALA A 324 15.12 -5.25 -5.63
C ALA A 324 16.18 -4.76 -6.62
N MET A 325 16.64 -3.51 -6.47
CA MET A 325 17.75 -2.96 -7.25
C MET A 325 19.14 -3.37 -6.73
N GLY A 326 19.20 -4.29 -5.76
CA GLY A 326 20.46 -4.75 -5.19
C GLY A 326 21.19 -3.66 -4.41
N LYS A 327 20.48 -2.81 -3.67
CA LYS A 327 21.08 -1.77 -2.85
C LYS A 327 21.17 -2.19 -1.39
N ALA A 328 22.34 -1.92 -0.78
CA ALA A 328 22.50 -2.01 0.66
C ALA A 328 21.67 -0.88 1.32
N VAL A 329 20.78 -1.25 2.25
CA VAL A 329 19.87 -0.32 2.91
C VAL A 329 20.30 -0.10 4.35
N VAL A 330 20.41 1.16 4.76
CA VAL A 330 20.52 1.58 6.17
C VAL A 330 19.23 2.30 6.55
N SER A 331 18.56 1.82 7.58
CA SER A 331 17.26 2.36 8.03
C SER A 331 17.23 2.53 9.55
N THR A 332 16.32 3.36 10.03
CA THR A 332 15.87 3.31 11.42
C THR A 332 14.90 2.15 11.62
N ALA A 333 14.66 1.76 12.86
CA ALA A 333 13.64 0.78 13.21
C ALA A 333 12.24 1.23 12.73
N ILE A 334 11.92 2.53 12.87
CA ILE A 334 10.67 3.11 12.34
C ILE A 334 10.64 3.08 10.80
N GLY A 335 11.78 3.32 10.16
CA GLY A 335 11.87 3.23 8.69
C GLY A 335 11.61 1.83 8.15
N ALA A 336 11.98 0.80 8.88
CA ALA A 336 11.79 -0.61 8.52
C ALA A 336 10.56 -1.25 9.20
N GLU A 337 9.75 -0.48 9.92
CA GLU A 337 8.60 -1.00 10.67
C GLU A 337 7.63 -1.76 9.77
N GLY A 338 7.22 -2.94 10.21
CA GLY A 338 6.28 -3.81 9.48
C GLY A 338 6.88 -4.54 8.30
N LEU A 339 8.16 -4.34 7.98
CA LEU A 339 8.86 -5.14 6.98
C LEU A 339 9.48 -6.39 7.64
N PRO A 340 9.28 -7.58 7.09
CA PRO A 340 9.85 -8.81 7.61
C PRO A 340 11.30 -8.98 7.15
N VAL A 341 12.14 -8.05 7.56
CA VAL A 341 13.58 -8.00 7.32
C VAL A 341 14.36 -8.35 8.57
N THR A 342 15.54 -8.93 8.43
CA THR A 342 16.41 -9.30 9.54
C THR A 342 17.59 -8.33 9.63
N PRO A 343 17.69 -7.54 10.72
CA PRO A 343 18.82 -6.63 10.92
C PRO A 343 20.18 -7.36 10.83
N GLY A 344 21.13 -6.73 10.17
CA GLY A 344 22.49 -7.27 9.94
C GLY A 344 22.57 -8.35 8.87
N ARG A 345 21.44 -8.90 8.41
CA ARG A 345 21.37 -9.88 7.33
C ARG A 345 20.85 -9.29 6.02
N ASP A 346 19.67 -8.67 6.05
CA ASP A 346 18.97 -8.15 4.87
C ASP A 346 19.02 -6.62 4.82
N ILE A 347 19.21 -5.99 5.97
CA ILE A 347 19.19 -4.53 6.17
C ILE A 347 20.07 -4.16 7.35
N ALA A 348 20.67 -2.98 7.33
CA ALA A 348 21.28 -2.39 8.51
C ALA A 348 20.27 -1.48 9.24
N ILE A 349 20.10 -1.68 10.55
CA ILE A 349 19.19 -0.88 11.39
C ILE A 349 20.00 -0.09 12.41
N ALA A 350 19.75 1.21 12.48
CA ALA A 350 20.35 2.11 13.47
C ALA A 350 19.42 3.31 13.72
N ASP A 351 19.11 3.58 14.99
CA ASP A 351 18.23 4.70 15.38
C ASP A 351 19.02 5.93 15.85
N ASP A 352 20.17 5.69 16.50
CA ASP A 352 21.07 6.77 16.93
C ASP A 352 21.86 7.36 15.75
N PRO A 353 22.04 8.71 15.67
CA PRO A 353 22.75 9.34 14.57
C PRO A 353 24.20 8.85 14.38
N ALA A 354 24.92 8.54 15.47
CA ALA A 354 26.29 8.07 15.39
C ALA A 354 26.35 6.62 14.90
N ASP A 355 25.42 5.77 15.36
CA ASP A 355 25.31 4.40 14.90
C ASP A 355 24.88 4.34 13.42
N PHE A 356 23.95 5.21 13.00
CA PHE A 356 23.55 5.34 11.61
C PHE A 356 24.73 5.73 10.72
N ALA A 357 25.49 6.74 11.13
CA ALA A 357 26.69 7.18 10.42
C ALA A 357 27.73 6.04 10.33
N ARG A 358 27.98 5.32 11.43
CA ARG A 358 28.90 4.16 11.43
C ARG A 358 28.46 3.06 10.49
N ALA A 359 27.15 2.76 10.45
CA ALA A 359 26.59 1.76 9.53
C ALA A 359 26.79 2.17 8.06
N VAL A 360 26.54 3.43 7.72
CA VAL A 360 26.77 3.98 6.38
C VAL A 360 28.25 3.91 6.00
N VAL A 361 29.15 4.42 6.85
CA VAL A 361 30.61 4.42 6.62
C VAL A 361 31.14 3.00 6.43
N ARG A 362 30.69 2.04 7.24
CA ARG A 362 31.05 0.63 7.08
C ARG A 362 30.71 0.11 5.68
N LEU A 363 29.49 0.38 5.20
CA LEU A 363 29.05 -0.10 3.88
C LEU A 363 29.73 0.64 2.71
N ILE A 364 30.22 1.86 2.92
CA ILE A 364 31.03 2.59 1.94
C ILE A 364 32.44 1.99 1.84
N ARG A 365 33.05 1.60 2.97
CA ARG A 365 34.44 1.14 3.04
C ARG A 365 34.63 -0.34 2.83
N ASP A 366 33.65 -1.14 3.23
CA ASP A 366 33.70 -2.60 3.15
C ASP A 366 32.78 -3.08 2.01
N ASP A 367 33.35 -3.18 0.82
CA ASP A 367 32.65 -3.65 -0.37
C ASP A 367 32.10 -5.08 -0.19
N ALA A 368 32.82 -5.94 0.52
CA ALA A 368 32.39 -7.31 0.76
C ALA A 368 31.15 -7.35 1.66
N ALA A 369 31.14 -6.58 2.75
CA ALA A 369 29.98 -6.45 3.63
C ALA A 369 28.78 -5.84 2.89
N ARG A 370 29.01 -4.81 2.05
CA ARG A 370 27.95 -4.19 1.24
C ARG A 370 27.35 -5.20 0.26
N GLN A 371 28.18 -5.88 -0.54
CA GLN A 371 27.72 -6.86 -1.52
C GLN A 371 26.99 -8.06 -0.87
N ALA A 372 27.44 -8.51 0.28
CA ALA A 372 26.76 -9.54 1.03
C ALA A 372 25.35 -9.12 1.47
N LEU A 373 25.20 -7.86 1.92
CA LEU A 373 23.90 -7.31 2.31
C LEU A 373 22.99 -7.14 1.07
N GLU A 374 23.51 -6.57 -0.03
CA GLU A 374 22.83 -6.37 -1.30
C GLU A 374 22.28 -7.69 -1.87
N THR A 375 23.10 -8.74 -1.87
CA THR A 375 22.73 -10.06 -2.38
C THR A 375 21.58 -10.67 -1.58
N ARG A 376 21.68 -10.64 -0.24
CA ARG A 376 20.67 -11.22 0.65
C ARG A 376 19.36 -10.42 0.60
N ALA A 377 19.47 -9.07 0.58
CA ALA A 377 18.32 -8.19 0.46
C ALA A 377 17.53 -8.45 -0.84
N ARG A 378 18.24 -8.55 -1.98
CA ARG A 378 17.62 -8.87 -3.26
C ARG A 378 17.01 -10.27 -3.28
N GLN A 379 17.74 -11.28 -2.77
CA GLN A 379 17.22 -12.64 -2.70
C GLN A 379 15.90 -12.70 -1.92
N LEU A 380 15.85 -12.08 -0.74
CA LEU A 380 14.64 -11.98 0.08
C LEU A 380 13.47 -11.41 -0.72
N VAL A 381 13.71 -10.31 -1.44
CA VAL A 381 12.65 -9.60 -2.18
C VAL A 381 12.18 -10.39 -3.39
N VAL A 382 13.09 -10.98 -4.16
CA VAL A 382 12.74 -11.80 -5.33
C VAL A 382 11.95 -13.05 -4.93
N GLU A 383 12.37 -13.73 -3.87
CA GLU A 383 11.74 -14.98 -3.43
C GLU A 383 10.36 -14.78 -2.79
N ARG A 384 10.16 -13.67 -2.06
CA ARG A 384 8.99 -13.52 -1.19
C ARG A 384 8.10 -12.31 -1.47
N TYR A 385 8.63 -11.30 -2.15
CA TYR A 385 7.96 -10.02 -2.35
C TYR A 385 7.85 -9.61 -3.81
N ASP A 386 8.33 -10.44 -4.74
CA ASP A 386 7.96 -10.27 -6.15
C ASP A 386 6.44 -10.43 -6.30
N TRP A 387 5.84 -9.61 -7.16
CA TRP A 387 4.38 -9.67 -7.37
C TRP A 387 3.89 -11.05 -7.81
N SER A 388 4.73 -11.85 -8.47
CA SER A 388 4.37 -13.22 -8.85
C SER A 388 4.21 -14.13 -7.62
N ALA A 389 5.10 -14.02 -6.63
CA ALA A 389 5.02 -14.76 -5.37
C ALA A 389 3.82 -14.28 -4.54
N VAL A 390 3.64 -12.96 -4.42
CA VAL A 390 2.51 -12.37 -3.70
C VAL A 390 1.16 -12.75 -4.33
N ALA A 391 1.09 -12.84 -5.66
CA ALA A 391 -0.11 -13.27 -6.36
C ALA A 391 -0.47 -14.75 -6.07
N LEU A 392 0.52 -15.63 -5.88
CA LEU A 392 0.27 -17.01 -5.46
C LEU A 392 -0.32 -17.06 -4.04
N ASP A 393 0.20 -16.25 -3.11
CA ASP A 393 -0.35 -16.13 -1.76
C ASP A 393 -1.80 -15.63 -1.80
N PHE A 394 -2.08 -14.65 -2.67
CA PHE A 394 -3.44 -14.14 -2.86
C PHE A 394 -4.37 -15.21 -3.44
N GLU A 395 -3.94 -15.94 -4.47
CA GLU A 395 -4.71 -17.02 -5.09
C GLU A 395 -5.02 -18.15 -4.11
N ALA A 396 -4.11 -18.48 -3.20
CA ALA A 396 -4.37 -19.43 -2.13
C ALA A 396 -5.54 -18.97 -1.23
N GLY A 397 -5.72 -17.67 -1.06
CA GLY A 397 -6.88 -17.08 -0.37
C GLY A 397 -8.19 -17.19 -1.15
N LEU A 398 -8.14 -17.29 -2.48
CA LEU A 398 -9.32 -17.45 -3.32
C LEU A 398 -9.80 -18.91 -3.35
N ALA A 399 -8.92 -19.89 -3.17
CA ALA A 399 -9.27 -21.29 -3.20
C ALA A 399 -10.20 -21.69 -2.02
N PRO A 400 -11.14 -22.63 -2.19
CA PRO A 400 -11.86 -23.23 -1.07
C PRO A 400 -10.86 -23.74 -0.03
N ALA A 401 -11.17 -23.58 1.27
CA ALA A 401 -10.41 -24.28 2.30
C ALA A 401 -10.47 -25.78 1.96
N ALA A 402 -9.32 -26.47 1.94
CA ALA A 402 -9.30 -27.91 1.81
C ALA A 402 -10.25 -28.45 2.89
N HIS A 403 -11.33 -29.12 2.47
CA HIS A 403 -12.21 -29.81 3.41
C HIS A 403 -11.35 -30.82 4.16
N THR A 404 -11.06 -30.56 5.40
CA THR A 404 -10.85 -31.64 6.37
C THR A 404 -12.20 -32.35 6.40
N GLU A 405 -12.30 -33.48 5.71
CA GLU A 405 -13.39 -34.42 5.86
C GLU A 405 -13.55 -34.69 7.34
N ARG A 406 -14.57 -34.10 7.96
CA ARG A 406 -15.06 -34.62 9.23
C ARG A 406 -15.66 -35.97 8.84
N ALA A 407 -14.90 -37.02 9.12
CA ALA A 407 -15.41 -38.36 9.13
C ALA A 407 -16.65 -38.35 10.05
N HIS A 408 -17.82 -38.45 9.44
CA HIS A 408 -19.01 -38.87 10.12
C HIS A 408 -18.82 -40.38 10.38
N ASP A 409 -18.21 -40.71 11.51
CA ASP A 409 -18.41 -42.02 12.12
C ASP A 409 -19.88 -42.11 12.52
N ALA A 410 -20.63 -42.80 11.65
CA ALA A 410 -21.93 -43.35 12.02
C ALA A 410 -21.65 -44.65 12.77
N ALA A 411 -21.99 -44.68 14.02
CA ALA A 411 -22.31 -45.91 14.78
C ALA A 411 -23.65 -45.68 15.51
#